data_1e618705e805b390fd94571a488e6543
#
_entry.id   1e618705e805b390fd94571a488e6543
#
_cell.length_a   1.000
_cell.length_b   1.000
_cell.length_c   1.000
_cell.angle_alpha   90.00
_cell.angle_beta   90.00
_cell.angle_gamma   90.00
#
_symmetry.space_group_name_H-M   'P 1'
#
loop_
_entity.id
_entity.type
_entity.pdbx_description
1 polymer ?
#
loop_
_entity_poly.entity_id
_entity_poly.type
_entity_poly.pdbx_seq_one_letter_code
_entity_poly.pdbx_strand_id
1 'polypeptide(L)'
;MNDPVPADRRQSREAMIKTALTYTEGLKIGNFTDGGTPFASGAYRVENGVVTAGEGCGRGDCGLYSQNIFVHPAILASVAAVDEENGTVLLWMNFGDTGSYEPGNALITFEAFKVWGGEIHAILAFLRTQPQATARFWPSSDRIPKP
;
A
#
# COMPACT_ATOMS: atom_id res chain seq x y z
N MET A 1 -9.32 -10.27 -2.47
CA MET A 1 -7.85 -10.37 -2.64
C MET A 1 -7.45 -11.62 -3.42
N ASN A 2 -8.02 -12.79 -3.11
CA ASN A 2 -7.53 -14.09 -3.60
C ASN A 2 -8.13 -14.56 -4.93
N ASP A 3 -9.07 -13.84 -5.51
CA ASP A 3 -9.66 -14.22 -6.80
C ASP A 3 -8.68 -13.89 -7.94
N PRO A 4 -8.39 -14.85 -8.82
CA PRO A 4 -7.53 -14.62 -9.97
C PRO A 4 -8.09 -13.49 -10.87
N VAL A 5 -7.19 -12.68 -11.40
CA VAL A 5 -7.57 -11.68 -12.39
C VAL A 5 -7.84 -12.38 -13.73
N PRO A 6 -8.96 -12.07 -14.43
CA PRO A 6 -9.21 -12.59 -15.77
C PRO A 6 -8.00 -12.37 -16.68
N ALA A 7 -7.64 -13.37 -17.46
CA ALA A 7 -6.40 -13.37 -18.24
C ALA A 7 -6.28 -12.18 -19.19
N ASP A 8 -7.39 -11.71 -19.75
CA ASP A 8 -7.49 -10.55 -20.64
C ASP A 8 -7.37 -9.20 -19.93
N ARG A 9 -7.40 -9.19 -18.58
CA ARG A 9 -7.25 -8.00 -17.72
C ARG A 9 -5.97 -7.98 -16.91
N ARG A 10 -5.17 -9.02 -16.99
CA ARG A 10 -3.89 -9.09 -16.29
C ARG A 10 -2.93 -8.03 -16.83
N GLN A 11 -2.18 -7.46 -15.93
CA GLN A 11 -1.12 -6.51 -16.27
C GLN A 11 0.25 -7.15 -16.07
N SER A 12 1.25 -6.57 -16.71
CA SER A 12 2.64 -6.96 -16.43
C SER A 12 3.03 -6.59 -15.00
N ARG A 13 3.96 -7.34 -14.45
CA ARG A 13 4.58 -7.08 -13.16
C ARG A 13 4.97 -5.60 -12.97
N GLU A 14 5.63 -5.02 -13.97
CA GLU A 14 6.07 -3.64 -13.94
C GLU A 14 4.90 -2.64 -13.85
N ALA A 15 3.86 -2.84 -14.65
CA ALA A 15 2.68 -1.99 -14.64
C ALA A 15 1.96 -2.05 -13.29
N MET A 16 1.82 -3.24 -12.70
CA MET A 16 1.22 -3.42 -11.37
C MET A 16 2.02 -2.71 -10.28
N ILE A 17 3.35 -2.86 -10.28
CA ILE A 17 4.23 -2.19 -9.32
C ILE A 17 4.08 -0.66 -9.44
N LYS A 18 4.12 -0.14 -10.67
CA LYS A 18 3.95 1.30 -10.93
C LYS A 18 2.62 1.80 -10.35
N THR A 19 1.53 1.08 -10.59
CA THR A 19 0.21 1.44 -10.05
C THR A 19 0.20 1.42 -8.51
N ALA A 20 0.71 0.37 -7.88
CA ALA A 20 0.76 0.28 -6.42
C ALA A 20 1.61 1.40 -5.78
N LEU A 21 2.74 1.77 -6.40
CA LEU A 21 3.61 2.82 -5.89
C LEU A 21 2.98 4.22 -5.93
N THR A 22 1.97 4.49 -6.75
CA THR A 22 1.24 5.76 -6.71
C THR A 22 0.58 6.00 -5.36
N TYR A 23 0.19 4.94 -4.66
CA TYR A 23 -0.35 5.03 -3.30
C TYR A 23 0.67 5.65 -2.33
N THR A 24 1.94 5.24 -2.44
CA THR A 24 3.02 5.82 -1.64
C THR A 24 3.22 7.30 -1.93
N GLU A 25 3.12 7.71 -3.20
CA GLU A 25 3.20 9.12 -3.57
C GLU A 25 2.03 9.93 -2.97
N GLY A 26 0.81 9.38 -2.99
CA GLY A 26 -0.34 9.98 -2.32
C GLY A 26 -0.14 10.17 -0.82
N LEU A 27 0.46 9.18 -0.14
CA LEU A 27 0.81 9.28 1.28
C LEU A 27 1.89 10.33 1.56
N LYS A 28 2.88 10.50 0.68
CA LYS A 28 3.92 11.52 0.84
C LYS A 28 3.38 12.93 0.90
N ILE A 29 2.35 13.21 0.11
CA ILE A 29 1.76 14.55 0.00
C ILE A 29 0.44 14.70 0.76
N GLY A 30 -0.09 13.61 1.32
CA GLY A 30 -1.35 13.59 2.05
C GLY A 30 -2.60 13.69 1.17
N ASN A 31 -2.48 13.37 -0.12
CA ASN A 31 -3.57 13.47 -1.09
C ASN A 31 -3.42 12.45 -2.23
N PHE A 32 -4.35 11.52 -2.33
CA PHE A 32 -4.28 10.48 -3.37
C PHE A 32 -4.63 10.98 -4.77
N THR A 33 -5.48 12.00 -4.88
CA THR A 33 -5.82 12.61 -6.17
C THR A 33 -4.57 13.27 -6.77
N ASP A 34 -3.90 14.11 -5.98
CA ASP A 34 -2.69 14.82 -6.42
C ASP A 34 -1.50 13.86 -6.60
N GLY A 35 -1.46 12.77 -5.83
CA GLY A 35 -0.51 11.67 -5.99
C GLY A 35 -0.76 10.79 -7.21
N GLY A 36 -1.87 11.02 -7.93
CA GLY A 36 -2.23 10.25 -9.12
C GLY A 36 -2.57 8.79 -8.84
N THR A 37 -3.08 8.47 -7.63
CA THR A 37 -3.44 7.11 -7.24
C THR A 37 -4.76 6.72 -7.89
N PRO A 38 -4.80 5.71 -8.78
CA PRO A 38 -6.02 5.33 -9.48
C PRO A 38 -6.78 4.28 -8.66
N PHE A 39 -7.78 4.69 -7.89
CA PHE A 39 -8.68 3.75 -7.24
C PHE A 39 -9.85 3.39 -8.14
N ALA A 40 -10.14 2.10 -8.25
CA ALA A 40 -11.34 1.59 -8.90
C ALA A 40 -12.60 2.03 -8.16
N SER A 41 -13.72 2.11 -8.90
CA SER A 41 -15.04 2.26 -8.28
C SER A 41 -15.30 1.09 -7.32
N GLY A 42 -15.66 1.40 -6.06
CA GLY A 42 -15.86 0.39 -5.02
C GLY A 42 -14.58 -0.15 -4.39
N ALA A 43 -13.43 0.47 -4.65
CA ALA A 43 -12.19 0.12 -3.96
C ALA A 43 -12.33 0.28 -2.43
N TYR A 44 -11.68 -0.60 -1.69
CA TYR A 44 -11.75 -0.62 -0.23
C TYR A 44 -10.37 -0.83 0.41
N ARG A 45 -10.25 -0.44 1.68
CA ARG A 45 -9.06 -0.65 2.49
C ARG A 45 -9.39 -1.30 3.82
N VAL A 46 -8.60 -2.30 4.18
CA VAL A 46 -8.62 -2.97 5.48
C VAL A 46 -7.27 -2.78 6.15
N GLU A 47 -7.26 -2.29 7.38
CA GLU A 47 -6.06 -2.06 8.19
C GLU A 47 -6.18 -2.86 9.49
N ASN A 48 -5.25 -3.78 9.73
CA ASN A 48 -5.25 -4.68 10.89
C ASN A 48 -6.63 -5.33 11.15
N GLY A 49 -7.33 -5.75 10.09
CA GLY A 49 -8.63 -6.42 10.17
C GLY A 49 -9.84 -5.49 10.27
N VAL A 50 -9.65 -4.17 10.27
CA VAL A 50 -10.73 -3.17 10.31
C VAL A 50 -10.90 -2.52 8.94
N VAL A 51 -12.13 -2.46 8.41
CA VAL A 51 -12.43 -1.72 7.18
C VAL A 51 -12.30 -0.22 7.46
N THR A 52 -11.33 0.43 6.82
CA THR A 52 -11.01 1.84 7.03
C THR A 52 -11.35 2.74 5.85
N ALA A 53 -11.71 2.16 4.70
CA ALA A 53 -12.28 2.86 3.56
C ALA A 53 -13.13 1.90 2.70
N GLY A 54 -14.09 2.44 1.96
CA GLY A 54 -15.01 1.68 1.11
C GLY A 54 -16.20 1.10 1.87
N GLU A 55 -16.88 0.15 1.23
CA GLU A 55 -18.07 -0.51 1.80
C GLU A 55 -17.72 -1.25 3.10
N GLY A 56 -18.58 -1.12 4.10
CA GLY A 56 -18.37 -1.70 5.43
C GLY A 56 -17.50 -0.86 6.38
N CYS A 57 -17.03 0.31 5.93
CA CYS A 57 -16.30 1.24 6.79
C CYS A 57 -17.27 1.91 7.78
N GLY A 58 -16.95 1.82 9.09
CA GLY A 58 -17.75 2.43 10.18
C GLY A 58 -17.28 3.82 10.60
N ARG A 59 -16.46 4.52 9.80
CA ARG A 59 -15.94 5.85 10.08
C ARG A 59 -16.83 6.95 9.48
N GLY A 60 -16.63 8.21 9.89
CA GLY A 60 -17.39 9.34 9.35
C GLY A 60 -17.07 9.66 7.89
N ASP A 61 -15.85 9.39 7.45
CA ASP A 61 -15.42 9.48 6.04
C ASP A 61 -14.77 8.17 5.62
N CYS A 62 -15.40 7.50 4.65
CA CYS A 62 -14.98 6.21 4.13
C CYS A 62 -14.48 6.27 2.68
N GLY A 63 -14.39 7.44 2.07
CA GLY A 63 -13.91 7.60 0.70
C GLY A 63 -12.38 7.58 0.64
N LEU A 64 -11.78 6.77 -0.23
CA LEU A 64 -10.33 6.74 -0.39
C LEU A 64 -9.76 8.10 -0.84
N TYR A 65 -10.50 8.85 -1.63
CA TYR A 65 -10.09 10.18 -2.09
C TYR A 65 -10.44 11.32 -1.13
N SER A 66 -11.48 11.15 -0.30
CA SER A 66 -11.99 12.21 0.58
C SER A 66 -11.40 12.16 1.99
N GLN A 67 -10.85 11.00 2.40
CA GLN A 67 -10.24 10.87 3.72
C GLN A 67 -9.11 11.86 3.93
N ASN A 68 -9.10 12.48 5.11
CA ASN A 68 -7.97 13.27 5.54
C ASN A 68 -6.78 12.35 5.87
N ILE A 69 -5.70 12.50 5.12
CA ILE A 69 -4.50 11.68 5.24
C ILE A 69 -3.38 12.55 5.78
N PHE A 70 -2.67 12.06 6.80
CA PHE A 70 -1.46 12.71 7.27
C PHE A 70 -0.37 12.67 6.21
N VAL A 71 0.35 13.77 6.07
CA VAL A 71 1.50 13.87 5.17
C VAL A 71 2.67 13.06 5.73
N HIS A 72 3.21 12.16 4.93
CA HIS A 72 4.32 11.28 5.29
C HIS A 72 5.52 11.46 4.35
N PRO A 73 6.22 12.59 4.36
CA PRO A 73 7.24 12.92 3.36
C PRO A 73 8.45 11.99 3.41
N ALA A 74 8.70 11.35 4.55
CA ALA A 74 9.82 10.45 4.76
C ALA A 74 9.51 8.98 4.42
N ILE A 75 8.30 8.66 3.94
CA ILE A 75 7.94 7.29 3.61
C ILE A 75 8.82 6.72 2.50
N LEU A 76 9.25 5.49 2.69
CA LEU A 76 9.95 4.70 1.69
C LEU A 76 9.19 3.39 1.49
N ALA A 77 9.04 2.99 0.23
CA ALA A 77 8.42 1.73 -0.14
C ALA A 77 9.40 0.85 -0.92
N SER A 78 9.28 -0.45 -0.73
CA SER A 78 9.97 -1.45 -1.54
C SER A 78 9.03 -2.62 -1.84
N VAL A 79 9.20 -3.21 -3.03
CA VAL A 79 8.40 -4.37 -3.45
C VAL A 79 8.90 -5.61 -2.72
N ALA A 80 8.03 -6.24 -1.95
CA ALA A 80 8.32 -7.50 -1.26
C ALA A 80 7.93 -8.72 -2.11
N ALA A 81 6.77 -8.66 -2.79
CA ALA A 81 6.31 -9.73 -3.69
C ALA A 81 5.35 -9.18 -4.74
N VAL A 82 5.22 -9.92 -5.85
CA VAL A 82 4.21 -9.67 -6.89
C VAL A 82 3.67 -11.01 -7.36
N ASP A 83 2.35 -11.11 -7.44
CA ASP A 83 1.61 -12.22 -8.01
C ASP A 83 0.76 -11.69 -9.17
N GLU A 84 1.20 -11.94 -10.40
CA GLU A 84 0.55 -11.45 -11.61
C GLU A 84 -0.78 -12.18 -11.88
N GLU A 85 -0.91 -13.43 -11.46
CA GLU A 85 -2.14 -14.19 -11.64
C GLU A 85 -3.27 -13.66 -10.78
N ASN A 86 -2.98 -13.38 -9.52
CA ASN A 86 -3.93 -12.79 -8.59
C ASN A 86 -3.95 -11.26 -8.62
N GLY A 87 -3.14 -10.63 -9.45
CA GLY A 87 -3.06 -9.17 -9.51
C GLY A 87 -2.66 -8.53 -8.19
N THR A 88 -1.73 -9.13 -7.46
CA THR A 88 -1.37 -8.67 -6.11
C THR A 88 0.07 -8.14 -6.08
N VAL A 89 0.24 -6.94 -5.53
CA VAL A 89 1.54 -6.35 -5.21
C VAL A 89 1.64 -6.19 -3.71
N LEU A 90 2.67 -6.75 -3.10
CA LEU A 90 2.97 -6.58 -1.69
C LEU A 90 4.11 -5.57 -1.54
N LEU A 91 3.83 -4.47 -0.85
CA LEU A 91 4.83 -3.46 -0.50
C LEU A 91 5.20 -3.57 0.98
N TRP A 92 6.51 -3.46 1.24
CA TRP A 92 7.03 -3.08 2.54
C TRP A 92 7.18 -1.57 2.57
N MET A 93 6.57 -0.92 3.55
CA MET A 93 6.69 0.53 3.70
C MET A 93 7.16 0.89 5.10
N ASN A 94 8.06 1.87 5.16
CA ASN A 94 8.54 2.47 6.40
C ASN A 94 8.28 3.97 6.31
N PHE A 95 7.43 4.46 7.19
CA PHE A 95 6.98 5.86 7.19
C PHE A 95 8.04 6.83 7.74
N GLY A 96 9.12 6.30 8.30
CA GLY A 96 10.17 7.12 8.90
C GLY A 96 9.69 7.83 10.17
N ASP A 97 10.47 8.79 10.60
CA ASP A 97 10.09 9.69 11.69
C ASP A 97 9.19 10.81 11.13
N THR A 98 7.92 10.75 11.44
CA THR A 98 6.94 11.76 11.05
C THR A 98 6.55 12.68 12.21
N GLY A 99 7.10 12.43 13.41
CA GLY A 99 6.64 13.10 14.63
C GLY A 99 5.23 12.71 15.08
N SER A 100 4.56 11.81 14.34
CA SER A 100 3.18 11.38 14.62
C SER A 100 3.11 10.17 15.54
N TYR A 101 4.25 9.55 15.85
CA TYR A 101 4.38 8.37 16.69
C TYR A 101 5.28 8.67 17.89
N GLU A 102 5.34 7.73 18.85
CA GLU A 102 6.27 7.87 19.97
C GLU A 102 7.69 8.17 19.49
N PRO A 103 8.42 9.07 20.16
CA PRO A 103 9.80 9.39 19.81
C PRO A 103 10.67 8.14 19.67
N GLY A 104 11.45 8.06 18.62
CA GLY A 104 12.31 6.90 18.32
C GLY A 104 11.60 5.75 17.60
N ASN A 105 10.31 5.89 17.28
CA ASN A 105 9.54 4.89 16.55
C ASN A 105 9.14 5.39 15.16
N ALA A 106 8.89 4.42 14.27
CA ALA A 106 8.31 4.63 12.95
C ALA A 106 7.15 3.66 12.73
N LEU A 107 6.16 4.05 11.94
CA LEU A 107 5.15 3.12 11.44
C LEU A 107 5.76 2.28 10.32
N ILE A 108 5.62 0.98 10.44
CA ILE A 108 6.03 0.00 9.44
C ILE A 108 4.78 -0.73 8.97
N THR A 109 4.67 -0.95 7.66
CA THR A 109 3.54 -1.66 7.09
C THR A 109 3.97 -2.70 6.08
N PHE A 110 3.22 -3.81 6.05
CA PHE A 110 3.06 -4.63 4.86
C PHE A 110 1.70 -4.32 4.27
N GLU A 111 1.67 -3.88 3.03
CA GLU A 111 0.42 -3.59 2.35
C GLU A 111 0.32 -4.37 1.04
N ALA A 112 -0.71 -5.20 0.93
CA ALA A 112 -1.06 -5.91 -0.28
C ALA A 112 -2.08 -5.09 -1.08
N PHE A 113 -1.76 -4.82 -2.34
CA PHE A 113 -2.61 -4.10 -3.28
C PHE A 113 -3.16 -5.07 -4.31
N LYS A 114 -4.49 -5.09 -4.47
CA LYS A 114 -5.16 -5.75 -5.59
C LYS A 114 -5.18 -4.79 -6.77
N VAL A 115 -4.45 -5.13 -7.82
CA VAL A 115 -4.23 -4.25 -8.98
C VAL A 115 -4.57 -4.97 -10.27
N TRP A 116 -5.49 -4.42 -11.05
CA TRP A 116 -5.76 -4.84 -12.42
C TRP A 116 -6.46 -3.72 -13.20
N GLY A 117 -6.37 -3.74 -14.54
CA GLY A 117 -6.96 -2.69 -15.38
C GLY A 117 -6.36 -1.29 -15.16
N GLY A 118 -5.17 -1.19 -14.54
CA GLY A 118 -4.54 0.10 -14.21
C GLY A 118 -5.03 0.74 -12.91
N GLU A 119 -5.85 0.04 -12.12
CA GLU A 119 -6.49 0.59 -10.92
C GLU A 119 -6.22 -0.28 -9.68
N ILE A 120 -6.27 0.33 -8.50
CA ILE A 120 -6.23 -0.34 -7.20
C ILE A 120 -7.66 -0.65 -6.77
N HIS A 121 -7.98 -1.93 -6.58
CA HIS A 121 -9.30 -2.41 -6.21
C HIS A 121 -9.45 -2.71 -4.72
N ALA A 122 -8.36 -3.09 -4.07
CA ALA A 122 -8.37 -3.36 -2.64
C ALA A 122 -6.97 -3.14 -2.04
N ILE A 123 -6.96 -2.77 -0.78
CA ILE A 123 -5.74 -2.62 0.03
C ILE A 123 -5.94 -3.41 1.32
N LEU A 124 -4.99 -4.27 1.63
CA LEU A 124 -4.93 -4.99 2.90
C LEU A 124 -3.62 -4.63 3.59
N ALA A 125 -3.71 -3.84 4.66
CA ALA A 125 -2.57 -3.32 5.38
C ALA A 125 -2.42 -3.96 6.75
N PHE A 126 -1.19 -4.34 7.08
CA PHE A 126 -0.74 -4.76 8.39
C PHE A 126 0.24 -3.73 8.92
N LEU A 127 -0.19 -2.98 9.93
CA LEU A 127 0.54 -1.84 10.47
C LEU A 127 1.07 -2.15 11.86
N ARG A 128 2.31 -1.76 12.11
CA ARG A 128 2.91 -1.86 13.44
C ARG A 128 3.94 -0.76 13.67
N THR A 129 3.92 -0.17 14.85
CA THR A 129 4.99 0.72 15.31
C THR A 129 6.23 -0.09 15.64
N GLN A 130 7.38 0.35 15.17
CA GLN A 130 8.68 -0.28 15.35
C GLN A 130 9.75 0.77 15.64
N PRO A 131 10.90 0.40 16.25
CA PRO A 131 12.03 1.33 16.38
C PRO A 131 12.42 1.94 15.02
N GLN A 132 12.80 3.21 15.00
CA GLN A 132 13.27 3.91 13.79
C GLN A 132 14.47 3.24 13.13
N ALA A 133 15.28 2.49 13.89
CA ALA A 133 16.38 1.69 13.35
C ALA A 133 15.94 0.49 12.53
N THR A 134 14.64 0.18 12.48
CA THR A 134 14.09 -0.91 11.65
C THR A 134 14.41 -0.65 10.17
N ALA A 135 14.76 -1.72 9.45
CA ALA A 135 15.16 -1.65 8.05
C ALA A 135 14.13 -0.85 7.21
N ARG A 136 14.61 0.13 6.46
CA ARG A 136 13.75 0.98 5.63
C ARG A 136 13.32 0.32 4.33
N PHE A 137 14.02 -0.73 3.90
CA PHE A 137 13.72 -1.48 2.68
C PHE A 137 13.62 -2.96 2.96
N TRP A 138 12.71 -3.61 2.28
CA TRP A 138 12.67 -5.06 2.23
C TRP A 138 13.94 -5.57 1.51
N PRO A 139 14.61 -6.60 2.05
CA PRO A 139 15.75 -7.19 1.36
C PRO A 139 15.35 -7.64 -0.04
N SER A 140 16.09 -7.24 -1.06
CA SER A 140 15.84 -7.73 -2.42
C SER A 140 16.09 -9.23 -2.49
N SER A 141 15.38 -9.91 -3.40
CA SER A 141 15.55 -11.33 -3.66
C SER A 141 16.99 -11.73 -4.00
N ASP A 142 17.77 -10.78 -4.51
CA ASP A 142 19.18 -10.99 -4.86
C ASP A 142 20.10 -11.15 -3.62
N ARG A 143 19.60 -10.76 -2.44
CA ARG A 143 20.30 -10.87 -1.17
C ARG A 143 19.85 -12.06 -0.33
N ILE A 144 18.83 -12.77 -0.77
CA ILE A 144 18.40 -14.01 -0.11
C ILE A 144 19.33 -15.12 -0.60
N PRO A 145 20.10 -15.79 0.29
CA PRO A 145 20.91 -16.93 -0.12
C PRO A 145 20.00 -17.95 -0.83
N LYS A 146 20.37 -18.34 -2.01
CA LYS A 146 19.70 -19.47 -2.68
C LYS A 146 20.01 -20.73 -1.90
N PRO A 147 19.03 -21.62 -1.69
CA PRO A 147 19.25 -22.87 -1.02
C PRO A 147 20.25 -23.76 -1.75
#